data_269613461d0017ba1e5b905cc3d9adb2
#
_entry.id   269613461d0017ba1e5b905cc3d9adb2
#
_cell.length_a   1.000
_cell.length_b   1.000
_cell.length_c   1.000
_cell.angle_alpha   90.00
_cell.angle_beta   90.00
_cell.angle_gamma   90.00
#
_symmetry.space_group_name_H-M   'P 1'
#
loop_
_entity.id
_entity.type
_entity.pdbx_description
1 polymer ?
#
loop_
_entity_poly.entity_id
_entity_poly.type
_entity_poly.pdbx_seq_one_letter_code
_entity_poly.pdbx_strand_id
1 'polypeptide(L)'
;MGNVTSNSTVAVCLSANEVRILAPIGKKLLPLCKSCNSMGDWESVLRTLFSANKISSKVHVKVILGPGLYTVAQLPKNENLTDEELRSFAMYKDLEQTVSGQIADYTWDYYEAKTGKNSRPMLNFVLVEKKIIAQIAAIFEELAILESITVHDLAMSAFISYYQAYSLKKEELKKSGYVQQLCITLYMPKENDLVLYGVYEGELCYTRVLKGYRTLALPGAFDGNDVLVNRLVTEILRLSDDFFTSHLGLPQFTRLLLAIDSLNTETIANVLSEQFKRTLEVVLVQTTPNASYGFAVCDNAYIRELASDNLAYLPLLGELMEREVPHEKN
;
A
#
# COMPACT_ATOMS: atom_id res chain seq x y z
N MET A 1 30.54 2.87 6.67
CA MET A 1 29.29 2.79 5.89
C MET A 1 29.34 1.51 5.07
N GLY A 2 28.37 0.62 5.22
CA GLY A 2 28.29 -0.59 4.42
C GLY A 2 27.88 -0.25 2.98
N ASN A 3 28.38 -1.01 2.02
CA ASN A 3 27.95 -0.87 0.62
C ASN A 3 26.70 -1.75 0.41
N VAL A 4 25.75 -1.29 -0.41
CA VAL A 4 24.67 -2.14 -0.93
C VAL A 4 25.32 -3.12 -1.91
N THR A 5 25.30 -4.41 -1.58
CA THR A 5 26.00 -5.44 -2.33
C THR A 5 25.32 -5.72 -3.67
N SER A 6 26.09 -6.11 -4.67
CA SER A 6 25.59 -6.68 -5.93
C SER A 6 24.70 -7.90 -5.58
N ASN A 7 23.52 -8.00 -6.14
CA ASN A 7 22.44 -8.97 -5.92
C ASN A 7 21.44 -8.63 -4.79
N SER A 8 21.55 -7.44 -4.18
CA SER A 8 20.49 -6.96 -3.28
C SER A 8 19.31 -6.40 -4.11
N THR A 9 18.10 -6.57 -3.61
CA THR A 9 16.92 -5.90 -4.17
C THR A 9 16.73 -4.57 -3.45
N VAL A 10 16.50 -3.51 -4.23
CA VAL A 10 16.24 -2.14 -3.77
C VAL A 10 14.84 -1.75 -4.21
N ALA A 11 14.03 -1.21 -3.31
CA ALA A 11 12.73 -0.65 -3.67
C ALA A 11 12.87 0.86 -3.95
N VAL A 12 12.25 1.32 -5.03
CA VAL A 12 12.26 2.72 -5.46
C VAL A 12 10.82 3.17 -5.70
N CYS A 13 10.36 4.18 -4.98
CA CYS A 13 9.07 4.81 -5.23
C CYS A 13 9.27 6.11 -6.00
N LEU A 14 8.63 6.22 -7.15
CA LEU A 14 8.62 7.40 -8.00
C LEU A 14 7.27 8.11 -7.88
N SER A 15 7.30 9.37 -7.52
CA SER A 15 6.14 10.25 -7.51
C SER A 15 6.41 11.47 -8.40
N ALA A 16 5.40 12.26 -8.69
CA ALA A 16 5.55 13.43 -9.55
C ALA A 16 6.60 14.44 -9.03
N ASN A 17 6.76 14.52 -7.71
CA ASN A 17 7.57 15.53 -7.03
C ASN A 17 8.62 14.95 -6.06
N GLU A 18 8.75 13.63 -6.00
CA GLU A 18 9.67 13.00 -5.04
C GLU A 18 10.10 11.61 -5.50
N VAL A 19 11.33 11.26 -5.15
CA VAL A 19 11.91 9.93 -5.28
C VAL A 19 12.27 9.41 -3.88
N ARG A 20 11.77 8.24 -3.52
CA ARG A 20 12.14 7.51 -2.30
C ARG A 20 12.80 6.19 -2.66
N ILE A 21 13.80 5.82 -1.88
CA ILE A 21 14.52 4.56 -2.01
C ILE A 21 14.58 3.89 -0.66
N LEU A 22 14.36 2.60 -0.64
CA LEU A 22 14.62 1.75 0.51
C LEU A 22 15.61 0.67 0.10
N ALA A 23 16.83 0.76 0.64
CA ALA A 23 17.92 -0.11 0.27
C ALA A 23 18.40 -0.94 1.46
N PRO A 24 18.55 -2.28 1.36
CA PRO A 24 19.12 -3.09 2.41
C PRO A 24 20.65 -2.89 2.47
N ILE A 25 21.16 -2.57 3.67
CA ILE A 25 22.58 -2.46 3.96
C ILE A 25 22.92 -3.42 5.11
N GLY A 26 23.43 -4.61 4.80
CA GLY A 26 23.63 -5.66 5.79
C GLY A 26 22.31 -6.06 6.44
N LYS A 27 22.18 -5.83 7.75
CA LYS A 27 20.96 -6.12 8.53
C LYS A 27 20.06 -4.90 8.72
N LYS A 28 20.35 -3.77 8.09
CA LYS A 28 19.59 -2.52 8.22
C LYS A 28 18.97 -2.12 6.89
N LEU A 29 17.91 -1.33 6.96
CA LEU A 29 17.32 -0.65 5.82
C LEU A 29 17.78 0.80 5.82
N LEU A 30 18.19 1.29 4.66
CA LEU A 30 18.56 2.70 4.44
C LEU A 30 17.41 3.40 3.70
N PRO A 31 16.65 4.25 4.40
CA PRO A 31 15.66 5.09 3.76
C PRO A 31 16.35 6.34 3.15
N LEU A 32 16.08 6.61 1.88
CA LEU A 32 16.56 7.79 1.17
C LEU A 32 15.37 8.49 0.51
N CYS A 33 15.40 9.83 0.55
CA CYS A 33 14.37 10.65 -0.05
C CYS A 33 14.98 11.88 -0.69
N LYS A 34 14.49 12.28 -1.85
CA LYS A 34 14.85 13.54 -2.50
C LYS A 34 13.67 14.06 -3.32
N SER A 35 13.36 15.35 -3.13
CA SER A 35 12.35 16.03 -3.95
C SER A 35 12.85 16.25 -5.37
N CYS A 36 11.91 16.25 -6.31
CA CYS A 36 12.10 16.64 -7.71
C CYS A 36 11.02 17.66 -8.12
N ASN A 37 11.32 18.48 -9.13
CA ASN A 37 10.35 19.47 -9.60
C ASN A 37 9.36 18.88 -10.60
N SER A 38 9.77 17.80 -11.25
CA SER A 38 8.96 17.09 -12.26
C SER A 38 9.45 15.65 -12.45
N MET A 39 8.68 14.87 -13.16
CA MET A 39 9.09 13.52 -13.59
C MET A 39 10.38 13.54 -14.45
N GLY A 40 10.67 14.63 -15.16
CA GLY A 40 11.90 14.80 -15.92
C GLY A 40 13.17 14.77 -15.08
N ASP A 41 13.06 15.05 -13.80
CA ASP A 41 14.20 15.08 -12.86
C ASP A 41 14.55 13.70 -12.28
N TRP A 42 13.71 12.68 -12.48
CA TRP A 42 13.91 11.36 -11.87
C TRP A 42 15.28 10.78 -12.11
N GLU A 43 15.76 10.85 -13.36
CA GLU A 43 17.08 10.32 -13.69
C GLU A 43 18.20 10.98 -12.90
N SER A 44 18.25 12.31 -12.89
CA SER A 44 19.30 13.08 -12.20
C SER A 44 19.25 12.84 -10.69
N VAL A 45 18.05 12.76 -10.11
CA VAL A 45 17.82 12.50 -8.69
C VAL A 45 18.27 11.08 -8.33
N LEU A 46 17.90 10.07 -9.11
CA LEU A 46 18.29 8.68 -8.90
C LEU A 46 19.80 8.50 -9.00
N ARG A 47 20.43 9.05 -10.07
CA ARG A 47 21.90 9.02 -10.22
C ARG A 47 22.60 9.63 -9.03
N THR A 48 22.09 10.76 -8.51
CA THR A 48 22.64 11.41 -7.30
C THR A 48 22.50 10.51 -6.08
N LEU A 49 21.32 9.94 -5.82
CA LEU A 49 21.07 9.09 -4.66
C LEU A 49 21.90 7.79 -4.72
N PHE A 50 21.98 7.16 -5.89
CA PHE A 50 22.77 5.94 -6.08
C PHE A 50 24.26 6.19 -5.86
N SER A 51 24.82 7.25 -6.46
CA SER A 51 26.26 7.58 -6.33
C SER A 51 26.64 8.01 -4.91
N ALA A 52 25.84 8.90 -4.29
CA ALA A 52 26.11 9.39 -2.94
C ALA A 52 26.08 8.27 -1.88
N ASN A 53 25.24 7.27 -2.07
CA ASN A 53 25.07 6.15 -1.15
C ASN A 53 25.79 4.87 -1.59
N LYS A 54 26.59 4.94 -2.65
CA LYS A 54 27.37 3.81 -3.19
C LYS A 54 26.51 2.57 -3.49
N ILE A 55 25.30 2.79 -4.04
CA ILE A 55 24.43 1.73 -4.50
C ILE A 55 24.99 1.23 -5.83
N SER A 56 25.25 -0.08 -5.93
CA SER A 56 25.83 -0.69 -7.12
C SER A 56 24.88 -0.69 -8.31
N SER A 57 25.38 -0.55 -9.53
CA SER A 57 24.59 -0.75 -10.76
C SER A 57 24.14 -2.20 -11.00
N LYS A 58 24.61 -3.14 -10.18
CA LYS A 58 24.24 -4.56 -10.27
C LYS A 58 23.13 -4.94 -9.28
N VAL A 59 22.52 -3.99 -8.63
CA VAL A 59 21.35 -4.25 -7.76
C VAL A 59 20.10 -4.49 -8.61
N HIS A 60 19.22 -5.31 -8.11
CA HIS A 60 17.88 -5.46 -8.64
C HIS A 60 16.99 -4.34 -8.11
N VAL A 61 16.19 -3.71 -8.96
CA VAL A 61 15.32 -2.61 -8.56
C VAL A 61 13.87 -2.98 -8.83
N LYS A 62 13.05 -2.88 -7.79
CA LYS A 62 11.59 -2.89 -7.89
C LYS A 62 11.09 -1.45 -7.82
N VAL A 63 10.41 -1.00 -8.87
CA VAL A 63 9.87 0.36 -8.97
C VAL A 63 8.42 0.38 -8.57
N ILE A 64 8.05 1.33 -7.71
CA ILE A 64 6.69 1.59 -7.28
C ILE A 64 6.27 2.94 -7.85
N LEU A 65 5.17 2.95 -8.60
CA LEU A 65 4.56 4.18 -9.08
C LEU A 65 3.72 4.81 -7.97
N GLY A 66 4.01 6.04 -7.61
CA GLY A 66 3.24 6.80 -6.63
C GLY A 66 1.85 7.19 -7.13
N PRO A 67 0.95 7.59 -6.22
CA PRO A 67 -0.38 8.07 -6.58
C PRO A 67 -0.33 9.21 -7.62
N GLY A 68 -1.25 9.17 -8.57
CA GLY A 68 -1.33 10.13 -9.68
C GLY A 68 -0.52 9.75 -10.93
N LEU A 69 0.32 8.70 -10.87
CA LEU A 69 1.05 8.17 -12.04
C LEU A 69 0.33 6.98 -12.68
N TYR A 70 -0.75 6.52 -12.09
CA TYR A 70 -1.58 5.42 -12.58
C TYR A 70 -3.05 5.70 -12.28
N THR A 71 -3.91 4.98 -12.98
CA THR A 71 -5.36 4.95 -12.75
C THR A 71 -5.80 3.53 -12.51
N VAL A 72 -6.72 3.32 -11.59
CA VAL A 72 -7.34 2.02 -11.35
C VAL A 72 -8.80 2.08 -11.78
N ALA A 73 -9.19 1.16 -12.66
CA ALA A 73 -10.57 0.95 -13.08
C ALA A 73 -11.06 -0.41 -12.58
N GLN A 74 -12.19 -0.42 -11.89
CA GLN A 74 -12.81 -1.66 -11.42
C GLN A 74 -13.98 -2.04 -12.32
N LEU A 75 -13.92 -3.22 -12.92
CA LEU A 75 -14.94 -3.74 -13.81
C LEU A 75 -15.38 -5.14 -13.38
N PRO A 76 -16.66 -5.51 -13.54
CA PRO A 76 -17.12 -6.87 -13.26
C PRO A 76 -16.47 -7.86 -14.22
N LYS A 77 -15.97 -8.98 -13.70
CA LYS A 77 -15.42 -10.05 -14.51
C LYS A 77 -16.54 -10.70 -15.33
N ASN A 78 -16.32 -10.85 -16.62
CA ASN A 78 -17.19 -11.68 -17.45
C ASN A 78 -16.63 -13.11 -17.47
N GLU A 79 -17.31 -14.01 -16.77
CA GLU A 79 -16.88 -15.40 -16.61
C GLU A 79 -16.88 -16.19 -17.93
N ASN A 80 -17.52 -15.67 -18.97
CA ASN A 80 -17.55 -16.29 -20.29
C ASN A 80 -16.36 -15.92 -21.19
N LEU A 81 -15.48 -15.02 -20.73
CA LEU A 81 -14.30 -14.58 -21.46
C LEU A 81 -13.06 -15.29 -20.93
N THR A 82 -12.24 -15.77 -21.84
CA THR A 82 -10.87 -16.23 -21.53
C THR A 82 -9.97 -15.05 -21.17
N ASP A 83 -8.82 -15.30 -20.54
CA ASP A 83 -7.84 -14.25 -20.23
C ASP A 83 -7.34 -13.52 -21.50
N GLU A 84 -7.28 -14.22 -22.63
CA GLU A 84 -6.89 -13.65 -23.92
C GLU A 84 -7.98 -12.71 -24.47
N GLU A 85 -9.25 -13.09 -24.32
CA GLU A 85 -10.39 -12.25 -24.69
C GLU A 85 -10.59 -11.08 -23.72
N LEU A 86 -10.28 -11.25 -22.42
CA LEU A 86 -10.24 -10.16 -21.44
C LEU A 86 -9.16 -9.12 -21.79
N ARG A 87 -8.04 -9.58 -22.34
CA ARG A 87 -6.98 -8.70 -22.84
C ARG A 87 -7.31 -8.08 -24.20
N SER A 88 -8.32 -8.59 -24.87
CA SER A 88 -8.75 -8.13 -26.17
C SER A 88 -9.91 -7.14 -26.10
N PHE A 89 -10.33 -6.69 -27.22
CA PHE A 89 -11.22 -5.59 -27.58
C PHE A 89 -12.48 -5.30 -26.74
N ALA A 90 -13.06 -6.29 -26.05
CA ALA A 90 -14.37 -6.13 -25.43
C ALA A 90 -14.42 -5.16 -24.23
N MET A 91 -13.30 -4.96 -23.52
CA MET A 91 -13.22 -4.08 -22.36
C MET A 91 -12.64 -2.69 -22.69
N TYR A 92 -12.15 -2.49 -23.91
CA TYR A 92 -11.52 -1.23 -24.32
C TYR A 92 -12.44 -0.01 -24.12
N LYS A 93 -13.71 -0.12 -24.47
CA LYS A 93 -14.68 0.97 -24.34
C LYS A 93 -14.90 1.41 -22.90
N ASP A 94 -14.93 0.45 -21.98
CA ASP A 94 -15.15 0.75 -20.57
C ASP A 94 -13.89 1.38 -19.95
N LEU A 95 -12.69 0.93 -20.37
CA LEU A 95 -11.42 1.51 -19.95
C LEU A 95 -11.18 2.90 -20.56
N GLU A 96 -11.61 3.15 -21.79
CA GLU A 96 -11.49 4.48 -22.44
C GLU A 96 -12.15 5.58 -21.63
N GLN A 97 -13.23 5.29 -20.92
CA GLN A 97 -13.93 6.28 -20.10
C GLN A 97 -13.17 6.63 -18.80
N THR A 98 -12.17 5.83 -18.43
CA THR A 98 -11.43 6.00 -17.17
C THR A 98 -10.11 6.77 -17.32
N VAL A 99 -9.64 6.95 -18.55
CA VAL A 99 -8.36 7.60 -18.84
C VAL A 99 -8.55 8.99 -19.45
N SER A 100 -7.54 9.84 -19.26
CA SER A 100 -7.48 11.16 -19.92
C SER A 100 -6.72 11.01 -21.25
N GLY A 101 -7.42 10.85 -22.35
CA GLY A 101 -6.81 10.70 -23.67
C GLY A 101 -7.17 9.37 -24.34
N GLN A 102 -6.30 8.90 -25.24
CA GLN A 102 -6.53 7.65 -25.96
C GLN A 102 -6.01 6.46 -25.16
N ILE A 103 -6.81 5.41 -25.04
CA ILE A 103 -6.39 4.19 -24.33
C ILE A 103 -5.13 3.57 -24.97
N ALA A 104 -4.90 3.81 -26.27
CA ALA A 104 -3.69 3.38 -26.98
C ALA A 104 -2.38 3.97 -26.39
N ASP A 105 -2.45 5.09 -25.68
CA ASP A 105 -1.31 5.72 -25.00
C ASP A 105 -0.99 5.08 -23.64
N TYR A 106 -1.81 4.15 -23.20
CA TYR A 106 -1.66 3.45 -21.92
C TYR A 106 -1.19 2.02 -22.14
N THR A 107 -0.40 1.54 -21.20
CA THR A 107 -0.23 0.11 -20.92
C THR A 107 -1.07 -0.23 -19.71
N TRP A 108 -1.51 -1.46 -19.61
CA TRP A 108 -2.34 -1.90 -18.50
C TRP A 108 -2.12 -3.38 -18.19
N ASP A 109 -2.38 -3.71 -16.95
CA ASP A 109 -2.49 -5.06 -16.45
C ASP A 109 -3.68 -5.13 -15.48
N TYR A 110 -4.08 -6.31 -15.08
CA TYR A 110 -5.21 -6.46 -14.16
C TYR A 110 -4.95 -7.54 -13.10
N TYR A 111 -5.63 -7.40 -11.99
CA TYR A 111 -5.74 -8.44 -10.97
C TYR A 111 -7.20 -8.62 -10.58
N GLU A 112 -7.55 -9.84 -10.17
CA GLU A 112 -8.88 -10.17 -9.68
C GLU A 112 -8.97 -9.76 -8.21
N ALA A 113 -9.97 -8.92 -7.87
CA ALA A 113 -10.24 -8.61 -6.48
C ALA A 113 -10.92 -9.82 -5.82
N LYS A 114 -10.41 -10.24 -4.67
CA LYS A 114 -11.06 -11.29 -3.87
C LYS A 114 -12.45 -10.83 -3.43
N THR A 115 -13.42 -11.67 -3.72
CA THR A 115 -14.83 -11.48 -3.34
C THR A 115 -15.31 -12.70 -2.57
N GLY A 116 -16.39 -12.54 -1.82
CA GLY A 116 -17.04 -13.66 -1.13
C GLY A 116 -17.67 -14.64 -2.14
N LYS A 117 -17.92 -15.86 -1.68
CA LYS A 117 -18.39 -16.99 -2.50
C LYS A 117 -19.63 -16.71 -3.36
N ASN A 118 -20.47 -15.77 -2.95
CA ASN A 118 -21.74 -15.44 -3.63
C ASN A 118 -21.69 -14.11 -4.37
N SER A 119 -20.53 -13.47 -4.45
CA SER A 119 -20.39 -12.17 -5.11
C SER A 119 -19.78 -12.33 -6.49
N ARG A 120 -20.15 -11.44 -7.39
CA ARG A 120 -19.59 -11.40 -8.73
C ARG A 120 -18.10 -11.03 -8.66
N PRO A 121 -17.20 -11.79 -9.29
CA PRO A 121 -15.79 -11.44 -9.31
C PRO A 121 -15.57 -10.11 -10.02
N MET A 122 -14.64 -9.31 -9.49
CA MET A 122 -14.29 -7.99 -10.01
C MET A 122 -12.83 -7.99 -10.47
N LEU A 123 -12.57 -7.30 -11.58
CA LEU A 123 -11.22 -7.06 -12.09
C LEU A 123 -10.82 -5.62 -11.83
N ASN A 124 -9.65 -5.43 -11.27
CA ASN A 124 -9.02 -4.12 -11.11
C ASN A 124 -7.97 -3.95 -12.20
N PHE A 125 -8.24 -3.09 -13.16
CA PHE A 125 -7.30 -2.71 -14.22
C PHE A 125 -6.44 -1.56 -13.73
N VAL A 126 -5.13 -1.74 -13.82
CA VAL A 126 -4.14 -0.70 -13.53
C VAL A 126 -3.62 -0.17 -14.85
N LEU A 127 -3.87 1.11 -15.11
CA LEU A 127 -3.50 1.78 -16.35
C LEU A 127 -2.38 2.78 -16.09
N VAL A 128 -1.31 2.73 -16.87
CA VAL A 128 -0.16 3.62 -16.78
C VAL A 128 0.16 4.16 -18.17
N GLU A 129 0.47 5.44 -18.30
CA GLU A 129 0.91 6.00 -19.57
C GLU A 129 2.20 5.32 -20.07
N LYS A 130 2.22 4.88 -21.32
CA LYS A 130 3.38 4.21 -21.93
C LYS A 130 4.67 5.02 -21.83
N LYS A 131 4.56 6.37 -21.91
CA LYS A 131 5.71 7.26 -21.76
C LYS A 131 6.39 7.16 -20.40
N ILE A 132 5.61 6.92 -19.31
CA ILE A 132 6.15 6.75 -17.96
C ILE A 132 6.95 5.44 -17.89
N ILE A 133 6.40 4.36 -18.40
CA ILE A 133 7.07 3.05 -18.42
C ILE A 133 8.36 3.12 -19.26
N ALA A 134 8.30 3.74 -20.45
CA ALA A 134 9.45 3.92 -21.31
C ALA A 134 10.56 4.77 -20.65
N GLN A 135 10.17 5.85 -19.96
CA GLN A 135 11.12 6.68 -19.21
C GLN A 135 11.81 5.89 -18.09
N ILE A 136 11.04 5.11 -17.31
CA ILE A 136 11.60 4.27 -16.24
C ILE A 136 12.57 3.23 -16.83
N ALA A 137 12.19 2.54 -17.89
CA ALA A 137 13.04 1.56 -18.53
C ALA A 137 14.37 2.19 -18.99
N ALA A 138 14.32 3.36 -19.65
CA ALA A 138 15.51 4.08 -20.07
C ALA A 138 16.42 4.50 -18.92
N ILE A 139 15.87 4.98 -17.81
CA ILE A 139 16.64 5.36 -16.62
C ILE A 139 17.40 4.15 -16.05
N PHE A 140 16.74 3.01 -15.91
CA PHE A 140 17.32 1.84 -15.27
C PHE A 140 18.20 0.99 -16.20
N GLU A 141 18.13 1.17 -17.53
CA GLU A 141 19.02 0.49 -18.46
C GLU A 141 20.50 0.67 -18.11
N GLU A 142 20.89 1.86 -17.64
CA GLU A 142 22.27 2.17 -17.24
C GLU A 142 22.49 2.16 -15.72
N LEU A 143 21.43 2.36 -14.93
CA LEU A 143 21.55 2.64 -13.50
C LEU A 143 21.53 1.39 -12.64
N ALA A 144 20.71 0.38 -12.99
CA ALA A 144 20.52 -0.84 -12.23
C ALA A 144 19.72 -1.87 -13.05
N ILE A 145 19.49 -3.05 -12.49
CA ILE A 145 18.70 -4.10 -13.14
C ILE A 145 17.23 -3.90 -12.75
N LEU A 146 16.41 -3.41 -13.66
CA LEU A 146 14.97 -3.28 -13.44
C LEU A 146 14.32 -4.67 -13.36
N GLU A 147 13.77 -5.02 -12.18
CA GLU A 147 13.12 -6.31 -11.93
C GLU A 147 11.62 -6.25 -12.19
N SER A 148 10.97 -5.22 -11.65
CA SER A 148 9.52 -5.05 -11.77
C SER A 148 9.10 -3.59 -11.64
N ILE A 149 7.91 -3.29 -12.16
CA ILE A 149 7.21 -2.02 -11.94
C ILE A 149 5.84 -2.38 -11.36
N THR A 150 5.49 -1.81 -10.23
CA THR A 150 4.20 -1.97 -9.55
C THR A 150 3.61 -0.62 -9.21
N VAL A 151 2.43 -0.61 -8.60
CA VAL A 151 1.76 0.61 -8.13
C VAL A 151 1.68 0.66 -6.62
N HIS A 152 1.59 1.85 -6.08
CA HIS A 152 1.59 2.11 -4.64
C HIS A 152 0.56 1.28 -3.88
N ASP A 153 -0.64 1.12 -4.43
CA ASP A 153 -1.73 0.40 -3.77
C ASP A 153 -1.43 -1.10 -3.63
N LEU A 154 -0.83 -1.72 -4.65
CA LEU A 154 -0.41 -3.13 -4.59
C LEU A 154 0.77 -3.33 -3.64
N ALA A 155 1.75 -2.42 -3.68
CA ALA A 155 2.88 -2.44 -2.76
C ALA A 155 2.42 -2.26 -1.29
N MET A 156 1.42 -1.41 -1.05
CA MET A 156 0.79 -1.27 0.27
C MET A 156 0.04 -2.53 0.69
N SER A 157 -0.66 -3.18 -0.23
CA SER A 157 -1.32 -4.46 0.03
C SER A 157 -0.31 -5.55 0.43
N ALA A 158 0.83 -5.62 -0.26
CA ALA A 158 1.91 -6.54 0.09
C ALA A 158 2.44 -6.27 1.52
N PHE A 159 2.63 -5.00 1.89
CA PHE A 159 2.98 -4.63 3.25
C PHE A 159 1.93 -5.08 4.28
N ILE A 160 0.65 -4.81 4.03
CA ILE A 160 -0.44 -5.17 4.93
C ILE A 160 -0.49 -6.69 5.11
N SER A 161 -0.36 -7.44 4.04
CA SER A 161 -0.36 -8.91 4.06
C SER A 161 0.81 -9.48 4.85
N TYR A 162 2.01 -8.94 4.61
CA TYR A 162 3.20 -9.28 5.39
C TYR A 162 3.02 -8.96 6.87
N TYR A 163 2.54 -7.76 7.18
CA TYR A 163 2.30 -7.32 8.55
C TYR A 163 1.29 -8.23 9.26
N GLN A 164 0.21 -8.59 8.59
CA GLN A 164 -0.77 -9.54 9.12
C GLN A 164 -0.14 -10.89 9.44
N ALA A 165 0.60 -11.46 8.50
CA ALA A 165 1.27 -12.74 8.68
C ALA A 165 2.30 -12.71 9.83
N TYR A 166 3.00 -11.60 10.00
CA TYR A 166 4.01 -11.43 11.03
C TYR A 166 3.42 -11.17 12.43
N SER A 167 2.34 -10.40 12.52
CA SER A 167 1.75 -9.99 13.81
C SER A 167 0.98 -11.08 14.53
N LEU A 168 0.72 -12.21 13.88
CA LEU A 168 0.07 -13.35 14.50
C LEU A 168 1.10 -14.36 15.03
N LYS A 169 0.86 -14.83 16.23
CA LYS A 169 1.62 -15.93 16.78
C LYS A 169 1.37 -17.16 15.91
N LYS A 170 2.44 -17.97 15.63
CA LYS A 170 2.35 -19.18 14.80
C LYS A 170 1.22 -20.15 15.20
N GLU A 171 0.79 -20.14 16.45
CA GLU A 171 -0.31 -20.97 16.95
C GLU A 171 -1.69 -20.43 16.58
N GLU A 172 -1.84 -19.11 16.45
CA GLU A 172 -3.08 -18.47 16.00
C GLU A 172 -3.25 -18.60 14.49
N LEU A 173 -2.16 -18.57 13.74
CA LEU A 173 -2.14 -18.87 12.29
C LEU A 173 -2.71 -20.26 11.97
N LYS A 174 -2.44 -21.25 12.83
CA LYS A 174 -2.93 -22.64 12.63
C LYS A 174 -4.40 -22.83 13.05
N LYS A 175 -4.92 -22.00 13.98
CA LYS A 175 -6.26 -22.17 14.55
C LYS A 175 -7.36 -21.36 13.87
N SER A 176 -7.04 -20.24 13.27
CA SER A 176 -8.05 -19.24 12.90
C SER A 176 -8.38 -19.16 11.41
N GLY A 177 -7.74 -19.95 10.53
CA GLY A 177 -7.92 -19.73 9.10
C GLY A 177 -7.61 -18.27 8.75
N TYR A 178 -6.53 -17.76 9.27
CA TYR A 178 -6.09 -16.34 9.28
C TYR A 178 -6.17 -15.65 7.90
N VAL A 179 -5.91 -16.41 6.85
CA VAL A 179 -6.02 -15.95 5.47
C VAL A 179 -7.43 -15.43 5.13
N GLN A 180 -8.44 -15.80 5.90
CA GLN A 180 -9.85 -15.43 5.65
C GLN A 180 -10.33 -14.18 6.41
N GLN A 181 -9.43 -13.40 6.99
CA GLN A 181 -9.81 -12.18 7.71
C GLN A 181 -9.65 -10.94 6.82
N LEU A 182 -10.68 -10.12 6.77
CA LEU A 182 -10.61 -8.79 6.18
C LEU A 182 -9.89 -7.84 7.14
N CYS A 183 -8.82 -7.21 6.64
CA CYS A 183 -8.10 -6.15 7.33
C CYS A 183 -8.39 -4.81 6.66
N ILE A 184 -8.87 -3.86 7.44
CA ILE A 184 -8.94 -2.46 7.00
C ILE A 184 -7.70 -1.74 7.49
N THR A 185 -7.06 -0.99 6.61
CA THR A 185 -5.91 -0.16 6.94
C THR A 185 -6.21 1.30 6.65
N LEU A 186 -5.98 2.15 7.65
CA LEU A 186 -5.98 3.59 7.50
C LEU A 186 -4.53 4.06 7.38
N TYR A 187 -4.19 4.59 6.20
CA TYR A 187 -2.84 5.03 5.87
C TYR A 187 -2.82 6.53 5.58
N MET A 188 -2.04 7.28 6.34
CA MET A 188 -1.86 8.73 6.18
C MET A 188 -0.42 9.10 6.52
N PRO A 189 0.51 9.00 5.55
CA PRO A 189 1.87 9.50 5.74
C PRO A 189 1.84 11.03 5.67
N LYS A 190 2.61 11.70 6.52
CA LYS A 190 2.76 13.17 6.63
C LYS A 190 1.91 14.00 5.66
N GLU A 191 1.03 14.85 6.17
CA GLU A 191 0.28 15.87 5.40
C GLU A 191 -0.46 15.40 4.13
N ASN A 192 -0.48 14.10 3.86
CA ASN A 192 -1.20 13.50 2.74
C ASN A 192 -2.67 13.24 3.08
N ASP A 193 -3.46 12.91 2.07
CA ASP A 193 -4.82 12.45 2.29
C ASP A 193 -4.81 11.09 2.99
N LEU A 194 -5.84 10.84 3.78
CA LEU A 194 -6.06 9.54 4.40
C LEU A 194 -6.52 8.55 3.32
N VAL A 195 -5.83 7.41 3.22
CA VAL A 195 -6.21 6.33 2.32
C VAL A 195 -6.69 5.13 3.12
N LEU A 196 -7.82 4.58 2.74
CA LEU A 196 -8.37 3.36 3.29
C LEU A 196 -8.07 2.21 2.32
N TYR A 197 -7.44 1.16 2.84
CA TYR A 197 -7.21 -0.11 2.13
C TYR A 197 -8.04 -1.22 2.78
N GLY A 198 -8.66 -2.05 1.96
CA GLY A 198 -9.25 -3.33 2.35
C GLY A 198 -8.42 -4.46 1.75
N VAL A 199 -7.86 -5.33 2.60
CA VAL A 199 -7.07 -6.50 2.19
C VAL A 199 -7.73 -7.74 2.75
N TYR A 200 -8.04 -8.69 1.89
CA TYR A 200 -8.65 -9.98 2.23
C TYR A 200 -7.85 -11.11 1.57
N GLU A 201 -7.52 -12.13 2.33
CA GLU A 201 -6.69 -13.25 1.86
C GLU A 201 -5.35 -12.82 1.23
N GLY A 202 -4.76 -11.74 1.76
CA GLY A 202 -3.50 -11.21 1.25
C GLY A 202 -3.62 -10.36 -0.01
N GLU A 203 -4.82 -10.21 -0.58
CA GLU A 203 -5.04 -9.46 -1.80
C GLU A 203 -5.82 -8.17 -1.57
N LEU A 204 -5.48 -7.14 -2.34
CA LEU A 204 -6.17 -5.86 -2.31
C LEU A 204 -7.56 -6.00 -2.92
N CYS A 205 -8.59 -5.80 -2.11
CA CYS A 205 -9.97 -5.80 -2.59
C CYS A 205 -10.59 -4.40 -2.70
N TYR A 206 -9.98 -3.41 -2.03
CA TYR A 206 -10.53 -2.05 -2.02
C TYR A 206 -9.49 -1.00 -1.68
N THR A 207 -9.54 0.14 -2.37
CA THR A 207 -8.77 1.35 -2.05
C THR A 207 -9.66 2.58 -2.19
N ARG A 208 -9.57 3.49 -1.23
CA ARG A 208 -10.28 4.76 -1.29
C ARG A 208 -9.50 5.88 -0.62
N VAL A 209 -9.34 6.99 -1.33
CA VAL A 209 -8.84 8.24 -0.75
C VAL A 209 -9.98 8.97 -0.03
N LEU A 210 -9.82 9.20 1.27
CA LEU A 210 -10.74 9.91 2.13
C LEU A 210 -10.29 11.37 2.25
N LYS A 211 -10.99 12.29 1.58
CA LYS A 211 -10.67 13.72 1.59
C LYS A 211 -11.17 14.41 2.87
N GLY A 212 -10.42 15.43 3.30
CA GLY A 212 -10.81 16.27 4.45
C GLY A 212 -10.34 15.75 5.81
N TYR A 213 -9.47 14.72 5.83
CA TYR A 213 -8.92 14.16 7.07
C TYR A 213 -7.49 14.62 7.36
N ARG A 214 -6.87 15.45 6.52
CA ARG A 214 -5.50 15.98 6.75
C ARG A 214 -5.34 16.70 8.07
N THR A 215 -6.41 17.33 8.55
CA THR A 215 -6.42 18.01 9.86
C THR A 215 -6.21 17.06 11.04
N LEU A 216 -6.43 15.75 10.87
CA LEU A 216 -6.11 14.76 11.91
C LEU A 216 -4.60 14.74 12.25
N ALA A 217 -3.74 15.16 11.32
CA ALA A 217 -2.30 15.24 11.53
C ALA A 217 -1.88 16.49 12.31
N LEU A 218 -2.74 17.52 12.41
CA LEU A 218 -2.38 18.79 13.02
C LEU A 218 -2.40 18.72 14.55
N PRO A 219 -1.42 19.37 15.23
CA PRO A 219 -1.47 19.53 16.68
C PRO A 219 -2.77 20.24 17.10
N GLY A 220 -3.41 19.78 18.16
CA GLY A 220 -4.63 20.41 18.69
C GLY A 220 -5.92 20.11 17.91
N ALA A 221 -5.87 19.29 16.87
CA ALA A 221 -7.08 18.90 16.11
C ALA A 221 -8.14 18.19 16.98
N PHE A 222 -7.77 17.77 18.18
CA PHE A 222 -8.61 17.02 19.14
C PHE A 222 -8.96 17.80 20.42
N ASP A 223 -8.93 19.13 20.42
CA ASP A 223 -9.37 19.93 21.57
C ASP A 223 -10.88 19.76 21.84
N GLY A 224 -11.28 18.54 22.18
CA GLY A 224 -12.64 18.15 22.54
C GLY A 224 -13.61 17.93 21.35
N ASN A 225 -13.13 17.87 20.14
CA ASN A 225 -14.00 17.77 18.96
C ASN A 225 -13.79 16.44 18.20
N ASP A 226 -14.41 15.39 18.69
CA ASP A 226 -14.40 14.04 18.10
C ASP A 226 -15.15 13.93 16.75
N VAL A 227 -15.62 15.06 16.19
CA VAL A 227 -16.45 15.07 14.98
C VAL A 227 -15.79 14.38 13.79
N LEU A 228 -14.50 14.62 13.57
CA LEU A 228 -13.79 14.00 12.45
C LEU A 228 -13.58 12.50 12.67
N VAL A 229 -13.28 12.07 13.89
CA VAL A 229 -13.12 10.65 14.21
C VAL A 229 -14.46 9.95 14.15
N ASN A 230 -15.53 10.55 14.67
CA ASN A 230 -16.88 10.00 14.58
C ASN A 230 -17.36 9.88 13.13
N ARG A 231 -17.02 10.87 12.28
CA ARG A 231 -17.25 10.78 10.83
C ARG A 231 -16.47 9.64 10.22
N LEU A 232 -15.21 9.47 10.57
CA LEU A 232 -14.37 8.37 10.10
C LEU A 232 -14.94 7.01 10.51
N VAL A 233 -15.38 6.86 11.77
CA VAL A 233 -16.08 5.66 12.25
C VAL A 233 -17.30 5.36 11.38
N THR A 234 -18.13 6.37 11.14
CA THR A 234 -19.35 6.22 10.31
C THR A 234 -19.01 5.78 8.88
N GLU A 235 -17.97 6.36 8.29
CA GLU A 235 -17.51 5.94 6.94
C GLU A 235 -16.99 4.51 6.91
N ILE A 236 -16.22 4.09 7.93
CA ILE A 236 -15.70 2.72 8.02
C ILE A 236 -16.84 1.72 8.18
N LEU A 237 -17.81 2.01 9.08
CA LEU A 237 -18.98 1.14 9.29
C LEU A 237 -19.81 1.01 8.02
N ARG A 238 -20.10 2.13 7.36
CA ARG A 238 -20.85 2.12 6.10
C ARG A 238 -20.13 1.32 5.03
N LEU A 239 -18.82 1.48 4.88
CA LEU A 239 -18.03 0.68 3.93
C LEU A 239 -18.05 -0.79 4.30
N SER A 240 -17.98 -1.13 5.59
CA SER A 240 -18.06 -2.52 6.04
C SER A 240 -19.38 -3.16 5.66
N ASP A 241 -20.49 -2.53 5.98
CA ASP A 241 -21.82 -3.11 5.78
C ASP A 241 -22.27 -3.05 4.32
N ASP A 242 -22.12 -1.90 3.67
CA ASP A 242 -22.62 -1.69 2.31
C ASP A 242 -21.71 -2.31 1.26
N PHE A 243 -20.39 -2.10 1.39
CA PHE A 243 -19.46 -2.50 0.34
C PHE A 243 -18.86 -3.89 0.60
N PHE A 244 -18.20 -4.09 1.74
CA PHE A 244 -17.51 -5.36 1.97
C PHE A 244 -18.50 -6.52 2.15
N THR A 245 -19.53 -6.35 2.97
CA THR A 245 -20.48 -7.43 3.25
C THR A 245 -21.51 -7.58 2.15
N SER A 246 -22.18 -6.50 1.75
CA SER A 246 -23.31 -6.58 0.81
C SER A 246 -22.86 -6.68 -0.65
N HIS A 247 -21.80 -5.96 -1.06
CA HIS A 247 -21.35 -5.93 -2.44
C HIS A 247 -20.29 -7.00 -2.75
N LEU A 248 -19.26 -7.10 -1.91
CA LEU A 248 -18.19 -8.08 -2.11
C LEU A 248 -18.45 -9.42 -1.41
N GLY A 249 -19.47 -9.54 -0.55
CA GLY A 249 -19.79 -10.76 0.18
C GLY A 249 -18.68 -11.20 1.14
N LEU A 250 -17.85 -10.25 1.60
CA LEU A 250 -16.74 -10.50 2.51
C LEU A 250 -17.23 -10.56 3.96
N PRO A 251 -16.50 -11.27 4.85
CA PRO A 251 -16.82 -11.27 6.27
C PRO A 251 -16.64 -9.87 6.88
N GLN A 252 -17.22 -9.65 8.04
CA GLN A 252 -16.94 -8.45 8.82
C GLN A 252 -15.44 -8.36 9.13
N PHE A 253 -14.88 -7.17 9.06
CA PHE A 253 -13.49 -6.97 9.43
C PHE A 253 -13.30 -7.11 10.94
N THR A 254 -12.19 -7.73 11.31
CA THR A 254 -11.84 -7.98 12.72
C THR A 254 -10.61 -7.21 13.15
N ARG A 255 -9.91 -6.59 12.18
CA ARG A 255 -8.67 -5.87 12.43
C ARG A 255 -8.67 -4.53 11.69
N LEU A 256 -8.28 -3.47 12.41
CA LEU A 256 -8.05 -2.14 11.91
C LEU A 256 -6.60 -1.76 12.14
N LEU A 257 -5.85 -1.61 11.06
CA LEU A 257 -4.45 -1.19 11.10
C LEU A 257 -4.36 0.33 10.92
N LEU A 258 -3.71 1.01 11.86
CA LEU A 258 -3.51 2.45 11.80
C LEU A 258 -2.06 2.77 11.47
N ALA A 259 -1.83 3.31 10.29
CA ALA A 259 -0.56 3.82 9.80
C ALA A 259 -0.73 5.33 9.53
N ILE A 260 -0.92 6.10 10.58
CA ILE A 260 -1.19 7.55 10.53
C ILE A 260 -0.02 8.29 11.13
N ASP A 261 0.62 9.16 10.36
CA ASP A 261 1.71 10.04 10.82
C ASP A 261 1.12 11.31 11.47
N SER A 262 0.76 11.19 12.74
CA SER A 262 0.15 12.26 13.51
C SER A 262 0.53 12.16 14.98
N LEU A 263 0.68 13.29 15.64
CA LEU A 263 0.82 13.37 17.10
C LEU A 263 -0.43 12.88 17.83
N ASN A 264 -1.55 12.81 17.13
CA ASN A 264 -2.85 12.39 17.67
C ASN A 264 -3.16 10.92 17.42
N THR A 265 -2.22 10.12 16.89
CA THR A 265 -2.49 8.73 16.48
C THR A 265 -3.02 7.87 17.64
N GLU A 266 -2.47 8.02 18.83
CA GLU A 266 -2.95 7.30 20.01
C GLU A 266 -4.38 7.71 20.42
N THR A 267 -4.69 9.00 20.34
CA THR A 267 -6.05 9.51 20.62
C THR A 267 -7.04 8.96 19.59
N ILE A 268 -6.67 8.97 18.30
CA ILE A 268 -7.48 8.37 17.24
C ILE A 268 -7.71 6.88 17.50
N ALA A 269 -6.66 6.14 17.87
CA ALA A 269 -6.77 4.71 18.17
C ALA A 269 -7.69 4.44 19.36
N ASN A 270 -7.60 5.25 20.43
CA ASN A 270 -8.46 5.12 21.59
C ASN A 270 -9.94 5.33 21.22
N VAL A 271 -10.26 6.41 20.51
CA VAL A 271 -11.64 6.70 20.09
C VAL A 271 -12.17 5.59 19.18
N LEU A 272 -11.38 5.12 18.21
CA LEU A 272 -11.76 4.01 17.35
C LEU A 272 -11.98 2.72 18.15
N SER A 273 -11.10 2.40 19.09
CA SER A 273 -11.23 1.22 19.96
C SER A 273 -12.47 1.27 20.83
N GLU A 274 -12.84 2.45 21.36
CA GLU A 274 -14.05 2.64 22.14
C GLU A 274 -15.32 2.51 21.29
N GLN A 275 -15.32 3.05 20.09
CA GLN A 275 -16.48 3.04 19.19
C GLN A 275 -16.76 1.64 18.63
N PHE A 276 -15.73 0.91 18.27
CA PHE A 276 -15.86 -0.44 17.70
C PHE A 276 -16.00 -1.55 18.75
N LYS A 277 -16.02 -1.24 20.03
CA LYS A 277 -16.19 -2.08 21.22
C LYS A 277 -16.16 -3.60 21.00
N ARG A 278 -15.06 -4.25 21.37
CA ARG A 278 -14.88 -5.70 21.60
C ARG A 278 -14.81 -6.64 20.39
N THR A 279 -15.17 -6.21 19.19
CA THR A 279 -15.11 -7.08 17.98
C THR A 279 -13.93 -6.78 17.11
N LEU A 280 -13.21 -5.68 17.35
CA LEU A 280 -12.17 -5.16 16.49
C LEU A 280 -10.85 -5.00 17.25
N GLU A 281 -9.79 -5.58 16.70
CA GLU A 281 -8.42 -5.31 17.14
C GLU A 281 -7.91 -4.07 16.41
N VAL A 282 -7.63 -2.99 17.15
CA VAL A 282 -6.96 -1.80 16.60
C VAL A 282 -5.45 -1.96 16.80
N VAL A 283 -4.70 -1.88 15.73
CA VAL A 283 -3.25 -2.07 15.73
C VAL A 283 -2.56 -0.83 15.21
N LEU A 284 -1.63 -0.28 16.00
CA LEU A 284 -0.78 0.83 15.56
C LEU A 284 0.47 0.30 14.86
N VAL A 285 0.75 0.85 13.69
CA VAL A 285 2.02 0.61 12.98
C VAL A 285 3.13 1.45 13.59
N GLN A 286 2.79 2.61 14.14
CA GLN A 286 3.74 3.50 14.80
C GLN A 286 4.16 2.97 16.17
N THR A 287 5.35 3.33 16.55
CA THR A 287 6.06 2.78 17.68
C THR A 287 6.42 3.83 18.69
N THR A 288 5.57 4.07 19.64
CA THR A 288 6.06 4.47 20.96
C THR A 288 5.79 3.30 21.92
N PRO A 289 6.79 2.88 22.72
CA PRO A 289 6.63 1.73 23.61
C PRO A 289 5.85 2.08 24.89
N ASN A 290 4.79 2.84 24.78
CA ASN A 290 3.91 3.13 25.93
C ASN A 290 2.80 2.10 25.99
N ALA A 291 3.09 1.00 26.68
CA ALA A 291 2.20 -0.11 26.99
C ALA A 291 0.95 0.25 27.84
N SER A 292 0.60 1.53 27.94
CA SER A 292 -0.51 2.00 28.78
C SER A 292 -1.85 1.94 28.08
N TYR A 293 -1.88 1.73 26.78
CA TYR A 293 -3.09 1.76 25.96
C TYR A 293 -3.46 0.34 25.53
N GLY A 294 -4.71 0.01 25.63
CA GLY A 294 -5.23 -1.34 25.37
C GLY A 294 -5.27 -1.78 23.91
N PHE A 295 -4.39 -1.28 23.05
CA PHE A 295 -4.26 -1.68 21.65
C PHE A 295 -2.91 -2.29 21.35
N ALA A 296 -2.85 -3.16 20.33
CA ALA A 296 -1.64 -3.86 19.93
C ALA A 296 -0.68 -2.90 19.20
N VAL A 297 0.62 -3.02 19.49
CA VAL A 297 1.70 -2.30 18.83
C VAL A 297 2.53 -3.29 18.02
N CYS A 298 3.03 -2.86 16.88
CA CYS A 298 3.88 -3.68 16.03
C CYS A 298 5.19 -4.11 16.72
N ASP A 299 5.44 -5.40 16.82
CA ASP A 299 6.64 -5.94 17.45
C ASP A 299 7.84 -6.07 16.49
N ASN A 300 7.64 -5.89 15.19
CA ASN A 300 8.73 -5.99 14.22
C ASN A 300 9.70 -4.80 14.34
N ALA A 301 10.96 -5.08 14.69
CA ALA A 301 11.97 -4.04 14.90
C ALA A 301 12.25 -3.21 13.64
N TYR A 302 12.19 -3.82 12.43
CA TYR A 302 12.35 -3.09 11.16
C TYR A 302 11.19 -2.14 10.89
N ILE A 303 9.98 -2.60 11.10
CA ILE A 303 8.78 -1.77 10.94
C ILE A 303 8.83 -0.65 11.96
N ARG A 304 9.24 -0.93 13.21
CA ARG A 304 9.41 0.09 14.24
C ARG A 304 10.41 1.17 13.85
N GLU A 305 11.61 0.78 13.47
CA GLU A 305 12.65 1.72 13.05
C GLU A 305 12.18 2.58 11.87
N LEU A 306 11.54 1.96 10.88
CA LEU A 306 11.05 2.65 9.68
C LEU A 306 9.85 3.56 9.96
N ALA A 307 8.88 3.10 10.77
CA ALA A 307 7.68 3.86 11.07
C ALA A 307 7.96 5.07 11.97
N SER A 308 8.99 5.01 12.82
CA SER A 308 9.43 6.17 13.62
C SER A 308 9.95 7.30 12.75
N ASP A 309 10.52 6.98 11.60
CA ASP A 309 11.11 7.96 10.69
C ASP A 309 10.09 8.47 9.68
N ASN A 310 9.40 7.58 8.97
CA ASN A 310 8.43 7.99 7.95
C ASN A 310 7.57 6.81 7.45
N LEU A 311 6.27 6.85 7.70
CA LEU A 311 5.31 5.85 7.19
C LEU A 311 5.28 5.76 5.66
N ALA A 312 5.75 6.78 4.95
CA ALA A 312 5.80 6.79 3.49
C ALA A 312 6.71 5.71 2.88
N TYR A 313 7.52 5.02 3.70
CA TYR A 313 8.34 3.88 3.26
C TYR A 313 7.63 2.53 3.37
N LEU A 314 6.43 2.46 3.94
CA LEU A 314 5.71 1.18 4.10
C LEU A 314 5.46 0.46 2.77
N PRO A 315 5.07 1.13 1.66
CA PRO A 315 4.94 0.45 0.36
C PRO A 315 6.26 -0.14 -0.13
N LEU A 316 7.39 0.59 0.07
CA LEU A 316 8.71 0.09 -0.31
C LEU A 316 9.10 -1.15 0.50
N LEU A 317 8.74 -1.15 1.78
CA LEU A 317 8.95 -2.31 2.65
C LEU A 317 8.11 -3.50 2.16
N GLY A 318 6.85 -3.29 1.76
CA GLY A 318 5.99 -4.33 1.20
C GLY A 318 6.65 -5.05 0.02
N GLU A 319 7.20 -4.29 -0.92
CA GLU A 319 7.90 -4.86 -2.07
C GLU A 319 9.18 -5.63 -1.71
N LEU A 320 9.91 -5.20 -0.68
CA LEU A 320 11.11 -5.92 -0.23
C LEU A 320 10.79 -7.22 0.51
N MET A 321 9.65 -7.25 1.22
CA MET A 321 9.25 -8.38 2.07
C MET A 321 8.41 -9.44 1.34
N GLU A 322 7.90 -9.15 0.15
CA GLU A 322 7.05 -10.06 -0.63
C GLU A 322 7.65 -11.48 -0.80
N ARG A 323 8.97 -11.60 -0.86
CA ARG A 323 9.67 -12.89 -0.99
C ARG A 323 9.73 -13.71 0.30
N GLU A 324 9.47 -13.11 1.46
CA GLU A 324 9.57 -13.79 2.76
C GLU A 324 8.25 -14.43 3.19
N VAL A 325 7.14 -14.12 2.54
CA VAL A 325 5.86 -14.79 2.80
C VAL A 325 5.86 -16.14 2.09
N PRO A 326 5.83 -17.26 2.82
CA PRO A 326 5.77 -18.57 2.19
C PRO A 326 4.41 -18.68 1.47
N HIS A 327 4.39 -18.58 0.16
CA HIS A 327 3.27 -19.10 -0.60
C HIS A 327 3.23 -20.60 -0.37
N GLU A 328 2.31 -21.10 0.41
CA GLU A 328 2.03 -22.52 0.45
C GLU A 328 1.74 -22.96 -0.99
N LYS A 329 2.68 -23.73 -1.53
CA LYS A 329 2.48 -24.38 -2.82
C LYS A 329 1.31 -25.34 -2.63
N ASN A 330 0.15 -25.00 -3.22
CA ASN A 330 -0.93 -25.93 -3.45
C ASN A 330 -0.50 -27.04 -4.40
#